data_3751afa6f01f9e5b449f272de64d20a3
#
_entry.id   3751afa6f01f9e5b449f272de64d20a3
#
_cell.length_a   1.000
_cell.length_b   1.000
_cell.length_c   1.000
_cell.angle_alpha   90.00
_cell.angle_beta   90.00
_cell.angle_gamma   90.00
#
_symmetry.space_group_name_H-M   'P 1'
#
loop_
_entity.id
_entity.type
_entity.pdbx_description
1 polymer ?
#
loop_
_entity_poly.entity_id
_entity_poly.type
_entity_poly.pdbx_seq_one_letter_code
_entity_poly.pdbx_strand_id
1 'polypeptide(L)'
;IILGCFGQNTFEVLILLENTKCENEQNDDEKETSDTASGSNDFETGSITVSKDGHFIHCLTIIGQIEGHYILPSQNKTTKYEHVIPQLVAIEESKEIEGLLIILNTVGGDVEAGLAIAELLSTMKTPTASLVLGGGHSIGVPLAVSCKKSFIVPSATMTVHPVRMNGLVLGVPQTLSYFEKMQDRIVNFVVNNSSIEKNSFKNLMMKTGELVMDVGTVLDGEDAVNCGLIDELGGLSDALDFLD
;
A
#
# COMPACT_ATOMS: atom_id res chain seq x y z
N ILE A 1 15.64 23.07 -33.85
CA ILE A 1 15.47 21.60 -33.79
C ILE A 1 16.78 21.04 -33.23
N ILE A 2 16.85 20.73 -31.95
CA ILE A 2 17.93 19.94 -31.36
C ILE A 2 17.25 18.89 -30.45
N LEU A 3 17.31 17.66 -30.92
CA LEU A 3 17.00 16.47 -30.13
C LEU A 3 18.16 16.24 -29.14
N GLY A 4 17.87 16.41 -27.87
CA GLY A 4 18.76 16.01 -26.77
C GLY A 4 18.21 14.76 -26.11
N CYS A 5 18.85 13.61 -26.36
CA CYS A 5 18.67 12.41 -25.57
C CYS A 5 19.21 12.65 -24.16
N PHE A 6 18.35 12.61 -23.15
CA PHE A 6 18.80 12.51 -21.77
C PHE A 6 18.62 11.07 -21.28
N GLY A 7 19.76 10.46 -20.98
CA GLY A 7 19.87 9.11 -20.47
C GLY A 7 19.24 8.97 -19.11
N GLN A 8 18.67 7.80 -18.90
CA GLN A 8 18.18 7.31 -17.62
C GLN A 8 19.38 7.03 -16.71
N ASN A 9 19.51 7.77 -15.63
CA ASN A 9 20.37 7.39 -14.51
C ASN A 9 19.52 6.63 -13.46
N THR A 10 19.48 5.34 -13.62
CA THR A 10 19.09 4.41 -12.56
C THR A 10 20.25 4.26 -11.60
N PHE A 11 20.06 4.60 -10.33
CA PHE A 11 20.95 4.17 -9.27
C PHE A 11 20.71 2.69 -9.02
N GLU A 12 21.51 1.83 -9.63
CA GLU A 12 21.59 0.41 -9.23
C GLU A 12 22.48 0.30 -7.99
N VAL A 13 21.87 -0.04 -6.88
CA VAL A 13 22.61 -0.59 -5.75
C VAL A 13 22.84 -2.07 -6.06
N LEU A 14 24.03 -2.41 -6.49
CA LEU A 14 24.46 -3.77 -6.78
C LEU A 14 24.64 -4.53 -5.46
N ILE A 15 23.70 -5.36 -5.09
CA ILE A 15 23.85 -6.38 -4.04
C ILE A 15 24.29 -7.65 -4.74
N LEU A 16 25.57 -8.01 -4.58
CA LEU A 16 26.11 -9.30 -4.98
C LEU A 16 25.55 -10.38 -4.04
N LEU A 17 24.62 -11.18 -4.55
CA LEU A 17 24.25 -12.45 -3.95
C LEU A 17 25.06 -13.55 -4.63
N GLU A 18 25.97 -14.16 -3.88
CA GLU A 18 26.67 -15.38 -4.28
C GLU A 18 25.67 -16.55 -4.34
N ASN A 19 25.56 -17.15 -5.52
CA ASN A 19 24.81 -18.37 -5.74
C ASN A 19 25.54 -19.56 -5.12
N THR A 20 24.99 -20.14 -4.08
CA THR A 20 25.35 -21.49 -3.63
C THR A 20 24.33 -22.47 -4.19
N LYS A 21 24.76 -23.31 -5.14
CA LYS A 21 24.02 -24.47 -5.63
C LYS A 21 23.94 -25.51 -4.50
N CYS A 22 22.77 -25.98 -4.18
CA CYS A 22 22.58 -27.27 -3.53
C CYS A 22 21.86 -28.20 -4.49
N GLU A 23 22.51 -29.35 -4.70
CA GLU A 23 22.04 -30.45 -5.56
C GLU A 23 20.96 -31.28 -4.84
N ASN A 24 20.03 -31.79 -5.63
CA ASN A 24 18.93 -32.66 -5.23
C ASN A 24 19.46 -34.05 -4.81
N GLU A 25 18.97 -34.57 -3.69
CA GLU A 25 18.79 -36.01 -3.50
C GLU A 25 17.32 -36.28 -3.13
N GLN A 26 16.71 -37.14 -3.97
CA GLN A 26 15.42 -37.74 -3.73
C GLN A 26 15.53 -38.81 -2.65
N ASN A 27 14.57 -38.86 -1.75
CA ASN A 27 14.14 -40.12 -1.12
C ASN A 27 12.65 -40.02 -0.78
N ASP A 28 11.93 -40.97 -1.36
CA ASP A 28 10.56 -41.32 -1.04
C ASP A 28 10.46 -41.89 0.36
N ASP A 29 9.46 -41.45 1.12
CA ASP A 29 8.70 -42.33 2.02
C ASP A 29 7.40 -41.65 2.46
N GLU A 30 6.29 -42.30 2.12
CA GLU A 30 4.92 -41.97 2.44
C GLU A 30 4.65 -42.02 3.95
N LYS A 31 3.99 -41.00 4.49
CA LYS A 31 3.05 -41.19 5.60
C LYS A 31 1.99 -40.10 5.60
N GLU A 32 0.78 -40.52 5.24
CA GLU A 32 -0.44 -39.76 5.39
C GLU A 32 -0.65 -39.33 6.85
N THR A 33 -0.84 -38.04 7.08
CA THR A 33 -1.68 -37.52 8.16
C THR A 33 -2.50 -36.37 7.57
N SER A 34 -3.79 -36.62 7.51
CA SER A 34 -4.81 -35.68 7.08
C SER A 34 -4.92 -34.52 8.09
N ASP A 35 -4.48 -33.34 7.67
CA ASP A 35 -5.00 -32.08 8.19
C ASP A 35 -5.30 -31.18 6.99
N THR A 36 -6.60 -30.99 6.78
CA THR A 36 -7.14 -30.15 5.71
C THR A 36 -6.91 -28.68 6.00
N ALA A 37 -5.77 -28.17 5.54
CA ALA A 37 -5.59 -26.73 5.33
C ALA A 37 -5.78 -26.45 3.84
N SER A 38 -6.84 -25.77 3.47
CA SER A 38 -7.09 -25.22 2.13
C SER A 38 -6.15 -24.03 1.88
N GLY A 39 -4.83 -24.30 1.78
CA GLY A 39 -3.81 -23.25 1.89
C GLY A 39 -2.90 -23.06 0.68
N SER A 40 -3.22 -23.53 -0.52
CA SER A 40 -2.26 -23.51 -1.64
C SER A 40 -2.35 -22.29 -2.58
N ASN A 41 -3.42 -21.49 -2.55
CA ASN A 41 -3.56 -20.30 -3.41
C ASN A 41 -3.30 -18.97 -2.69
N ASP A 42 -3.35 -18.93 -1.35
CA ASP A 42 -3.31 -17.70 -0.57
C ASP A 42 -1.91 -17.05 -0.58
N PHE A 43 -0.85 -17.84 -0.62
CA PHE A 43 0.53 -17.31 -0.67
C PHE A 43 0.87 -16.61 -2.00
N GLU A 44 0.27 -17.01 -3.11
CA GLU A 44 0.48 -16.35 -4.41
C GLU A 44 -0.24 -14.99 -4.48
N THR A 45 -1.33 -14.83 -3.73
CA THR A 45 -2.10 -13.58 -3.68
C THR A 45 -1.61 -12.60 -2.60
N GLY A 46 -0.66 -13.02 -1.74
CA GLY A 46 -0.15 -12.19 -0.65
C GLY A 46 -1.15 -12.01 0.49
N SER A 47 -2.01 -13.00 0.70
CA SER A 47 -2.99 -13.01 1.79
C SER A 47 -2.94 -14.32 2.59
N ILE A 48 -3.24 -14.24 3.87
CA ILE A 48 -3.29 -15.40 4.77
C ILE A 48 -4.26 -15.14 5.91
N THR A 49 -5.04 -16.18 6.29
CA THR A 49 -5.84 -16.14 7.51
C THR A 49 -5.08 -16.85 8.61
N VAL A 50 -4.94 -16.20 9.76
CA VAL A 50 -4.31 -16.75 10.96
C VAL A 50 -5.34 -16.86 12.06
N SER A 51 -5.18 -17.87 12.92
CA SER A 51 -6.05 -18.05 14.10
C SER A 51 -5.20 -18.07 15.37
N LYS A 52 -5.67 -17.33 16.39
CA LYS A 52 -5.11 -17.31 17.72
C LYS A 52 -6.30 -17.38 18.69
N ASP A 53 -6.28 -18.38 19.58
CA ASP A 53 -7.31 -18.59 20.62
C ASP A 53 -8.77 -18.66 20.09
N GLY A 54 -8.92 -19.06 18.81
CA GLY A 54 -10.23 -19.17 18.13
C GLY A 54 -10.65 -17.92 17.40
N HIS A 55 -9.91 -16.82 17.48
CA HIS A 55 -10.12 -15.59 16.70
C HIS A 55 -9.40 -15.69 15.35
N PHE A 56 -10.09 -15.31 14.27
CA PHE A 56 -9.55 -15.37 12.91
C PHE A 56 -9.27 -13.97 12.38
N ILE A 57 -8.00 -13.68 12.17
CA ILE A 57 -7.55 -12.43 11.55
C ILE A 57 -7.06 -12.74 10.14
N HIS A 58 -7.57 -12.01 9.14
CA HIS A 58 -7.06 -12.07 7.78
C HIS A 58 -5.98 -11.03 7.58
N CYS A 59 -4.84 -11.43 7.03
CA CYS A 59 -3.74 -10.54 6.67
C CYS A 59 -3.67 -10.42 5.15
N LEU A 60 -3.77 -9.21 4.63
CA LEU A 60 -3.67 -8.87 3.22
C LEU A 60 -2.51 -7.90 3.00
N THR A 61 -1.62 -8.23 2.06
CA THR A 61 -0.47 -7.38 1.75
C THR A 61 -0.69 -6.55 0.48
N ILE A 62 -0.31 -5.28 0.53
CA ILE A 62 -0.27 -4.36 -0.62
C ILE A 62 1.19 -3.98 -0.83
N ILE A 63 1.84 -4.67 -1.78
CA ILE A 63 3.27 -4.59 -2.02
C ILE A 63 3.56 -4.19 -3.46
N GLY A 64 4.57 -3.33 -3.64
CA GLY A 64 5.01 -2.87 -4.95
C GLY A 64 4.11 -1.77 -5.51
N GLN A 65 3.93 -1.74 -6.83
CA GLN A 65 3.11 -0.74 -7.49
C GLN A 65 1.63 -1.15 -7.52
N ILE A 66 0.72 -0.22 -7.26
CA ILE A 66 -0.72 -0.45 -7.38
C ILE A 66 -1.09 -0.39 -8.85
N GLU A 67 -1.50 -1.55 -9.38
CA GLU A 67 -1.88 -1.72 -10.78
C GLU A 67 -3.38 -1.45 -10.93
N GLY A 68 -3.72 -0.59 -11.90
CA GLY A 68 -5.08 -0.21 -12.23
C GLY A 68 -5.52 -0.83 -13.56
N HIS A 69 -6.11 -0.01 -14.44
CA HIS A 69 -6.64 -0.48 -15.73
C HIS A 69 -5.55 -0.82 -16.77
N TYR A 70 -4.32 -0.39 -16.56
CA TYR A 70 -3.20 -0.71 -17.44
C TYR A 70 -2.35 -1.81 -16.84
N ILE A 71 -2.13 -2.88 -17.61
CA ILE A 71 -1.27 -3.99 -17.22
C ILE A 71 0.18 -3.53 -17.24
N LEU A 72 0.86 -3.68 -16.11
CA LEU A 72 2.28 -3.37 -15.99
C LEU A 72 3.15 -4.54 -16.48
N PRO A 73 4.42 -4.28 -16.85
CA PRO A 73 5.35 -5.34 -17.23
C PRO A 73 5.47 -6.41 -16.14
N SER A 74 5.53 -7.68 -16.54
CA SER A 74 5.52 -8.84 -15.63
C SER A 74 6.70 -8.91 -14.65
N GLN A 75 7.80 -8.19 -14.96
CA GLN A 75 8.95 -8.06 -14.05
C GLN A 75 8.69 -7.07 -12.89
N ASN A 76 7.64 -6.27 -12.94
CA ASN A 76 7.29 -5.35 -11.86
C ASN A 76 6.60 -6.11 -10.72
N LYS A 77 6.95 -5.77 -9.49
CA LYS A 77 6.14 -6.17 -8.33
C LYS A 77 4.90 -5.29 -8.28
N THR A 78 3.72 -5.89 -8.39
CA THR A 78 2.44 -5.16 -8.40
C THR A 78 1.43 -5.78 -7.44
N THR A 79 0.54 -4.93 -6.93
CA THR A 79 -0.71 -5.35 -6.31
C THR A 79 -1.84 -4.95 -7.24
N LYS A 80 -2.61 -5.94 -7.71
CA LYS A 80 -3.72 -5.76 -8.65
C LYS A 80 -5.01 -5.51 -7.90
N TYR A 81 -5.64 -4.37 -8.15
CA TYR A 81 -6.86 -3.98 -7.44
C TYR A 81 -8.03 -4.95 -7.70
N GLU A 82 -8.12 -5.53 -8.89
CA GLU A 82 -9.12 -6.55 -9.23
C GLU A 82 -8.96 -7.87 -8.47
N HIS A 83 -7.79 -8.12 -7.86
CA HIS A 83 -7.58 -9.25 -6.96
C HIS A 83 -7.87 -8.89 -5.51
N VAL A 84 -7.64 -7.63 -5.12
CA VAL A 84 -7.88 -7.14 -3.75
C VAL A 84 -9.37 -6.95 -3.47
N ILE A 85 -10.11 -6.33 -4.39
CA ILE A 85 -11.52 -6.00 -4.18
C ILE A 85 -12.39 -7.23 -3.84
N PRO A 86 -12.33 -8.36 -4.57
CA PRO A 86 -13.11 -9.54 -4.22
C PRO A 86 -12.75 -10.13 -2.86
N GLN A 87 -11.48 -10.05 -2.44
CA GLN A 87 -11.04 -10.51 -1.13
C GLN A 87 -11.65 -9.65 -0.02
N LEU A 88 -11.64 -8.32 -0.16
CA LEU A 88 -12.26 -7.41 0.81
C LEU A 88 -13.75 -7.69 0.97
N VAL A 89 -14.46 -7.95 -0.13
CA VAL A 89 -15.88 -8.32 -0.09
C VAL A 89 -16.08 -9.66 0.63
N ALA A 90 -15.24 -10.67 0.33
CA ALA A 90 -15.33 -11.97 0.97
C ALA A 90 -15.03 -11.89 2.48
N ILE A 91 -14.10 -11.04 2.89
CA ILE A 91 -13.77 -10.81 4.31
C ILE A 91 -14.95 -10.14 5.02
N GLU A 92 -15.52 -9.07 4.45
CA GLU A 92 -16.64 -8.35 5.05
C GLU A 92 -17.88 -9.23 5.23
N GLU A 93 -18.13 -10.18 4.31
CA GLU A 93 -19.26 -11.11 4.37
C GLU A 93 -18.96 -12.40 5.17
N SER A 94 -17.72 -12.62 5.58
CA SER A 94 -17.32 -13.77 6.41
C SER A 94 -17.90 -13.64 7.81
N LYS A 95 -18.35 -14.78 8.34
CA LYS A 95 -18.78 -14.88 9.75
C LYS A 95 -17.66 -15.36 10.68
N GLU A 96 -16.55 -15.78 10.12
CA GLU A 96 -15.42 -16.35 10.85
C GLU A 96 -14.28 -15.34 11.01
N ILE A 97 -14.10 -14.42 10.03
CA ILE A 97 -13.04 -13.41 10.07
C ILE A 97 -13.49 -12.26 10.97
N GLU A 98 -12.77 -12.03 12.04
CA GLU A 98 -13.07 -11.03 13.07
C GLU A 98 -12.24 -9.76 12.94
N GLY A 99 -11.14 -9.83 12.16
CA GLY A 99 -10.25 -8.69 11.92
C GLY A 99 -9.51 -8.79 10.59
N LEU A 100 -9.13 -7.63 10.04
CA LEU A 100 -8.35 -7.51 8.82
C LEU A 100 -7.11 -6.65 9.07
N LEU A 101 -5.93 -7.23 8.87
CA LEU A 101 -4.65 -6.53 8.88
C LEU A 101 -4.21 -6.24 7.46
N ILE A 102 -4.01 -4.97 7.11
CA ILE A 102 -3.43 -4.53 5.85
C ILE A 102 -1.95 -4.20 6.05
N ILE A 103 -1.06 -4.94 5.43
CA ILE A 103 0.38 -4.65 5.44
C ILE A 103 0.76 -3.89 4.18
N LEU A 104 1.39 -2.73 4.36
CA LEU A 104 1.74 -1.81 3.28
C LEU A 104 3.26 -1.73 3.09
N ASN A 105 3.70 -1.99 1.86
CA ASN A 105 5.04 -1.64 1.36
C ASN A 105 4.93 -1.29 -0.13
N THR A 106 4.41 -0.11 -0.43
CA THR A 106 4.05 0.31 -1.78
C THR A 106 4.71 1.63 -2.17
N VAL A 107 5.07 1.71 -3.43
CA VAL A 107 5.53 2.96 -4.08
C VAL A 107 4.37 3.83 -4.58
N GLY A 108 3.12 3.38 -4.37
CA GLY A 108 1.94 3.98 -4.96
C GLY A 108 1.60 3.38 -6.32
N GLY A 109 0.88 4.13 -7.16
CA GLY A 109 0.49 3.65 -8.49
C GLY A 109 -0.77 4.33 -9.01
N ASP A 110 -1.70 3.55 -9.55
CA ASP A 110 -2.95 4.05 -10.11
C ASP A 110 -3.85 4.66 -9.04
N VAL A 111 -4.25 5.92 -9.25
CA VAL A 111 -5.02 6.69 -8.27
C VAL A 111 -6.44 6.15 -8.10
N GLU A 112 -7.11 5.79 -9.20
CA GLU A 112 -8.48 5.29 -9.13
C GLU A 112 -8.54 3.91 -8.47
N ALA A 113 -7.58 3.03 -8.78
CA ALA A 113 -7.47 1.72 -8.15
C ALA A 113 -7.17 1.83 -6.64
N GLY A 114 -6.21 2.69 -6.26
CA GLY A 114 -5.87 2.90 -4.86
C GLY A 114 -7.00 3.51 -4.05
N LEU A 115 -7.71 4.52 -4.59
CA LEU A 115 -8.88 5.10 -3.94
C LEU A 115 -10.03 4.09 -3.83
N ALA A 116 -10.26 3.24 -4.86
CA ALA A 116 -11.30 2.21 -4.78
C ALA A 116 -11.07 1.23 -3.62
N ILE A 117 -9.83 0.78 -3.44
CA ILE A 117 -9.46 -0.07 -2.29
C ILE A 117 -9.63 0.69 -0.98
N ALA A 118 -9.14 1.93 -0.90
CA ALA A 118 -9.19 2.75 0.31
C ALA A 118 -10.64 3.04 0.75
N GLU A 119 -11.54 3.35 -0.18
CA GLU A 119 -12.97 3.56 0.10
C GLU A 119 -13.64 2.29 0.63
N LEU A 120 -13.33 1.11 0.07
CA LEU A 120 -13.83 -0.15 0.61
C LEU A 120 -13.36 -0.36 2.04
N LEU A 121 -12.06 -0.24 2.30
CA LEU A 121 -11.48 -0.42 3.63
C LEU A 121 -12.10 0.54 4.66
N SER A 122 -12.28 1.81 4.31
CA SER A 122 -12.83 2.83 5.23
C SER A 122 -14.29 2.57 5.61
N THR A 123 -15.04 1.86 4.75
CA THR A 123 -16.46 1.57 4.95
C THR A 123 -16.75 0.18 5.50
N MET A 124 -15.76 -0.70 5.64
CA MET A 124 -15.91 -2.01 6.24
C MET A 124 -16.37 -1.93 7.70
N LYS A 125 -17.23 -2.88 8.10
CA LYS A 125 -17.67 -3.07 9.48
C LYS A 125 -16.68 -3.92 10.26
N THR A 126 -16.09 -4.92 9.58
CA THR A 126 -14.99 -5.71 10.12
C THR A 126 -13.91 -4.80 10.69
N PRO A 127 -13.40 -5.02 11.91
CA PRO A 127 -12.25 -4.30 12.44
C PRO A 127 -11.06 -4.35 11.49
N THR A 128 -10.46 -3.20 11.19
CA THR A 128 -9.34 -3.10 10.25
C THR A 128 -8.17 -2.36 10.88
N ALA A 129 -6.97 -2.88 10.68
CA ALA A 129 -5.72 -2.19 11.01
C ALA A 129 -4.83 -2.12 9.78
N SER A 130 -4.13 -1.01 9.60
CA SER A 130 -3.07 -0.87 8.61
C SER A 130 -1.71 -0.80 9.28
N LEU A 131 -0.70 -1.40 8.66
CA LEU A 131 0.68 -1.37 9.11
C LEU A 131 1.61 -1.01 7.96
N VAL A 132 2.23 0.16 8.01
CA VAL A 132 3.25 0.59 7.06
C VAL A 132 4.61 0.06 7.51
N LEU A 133 5.18 -0.90 6.74
CA LEU A 133 6.45 -1.54 7.08
C LEU A 133 7.66 -0.96 6.36
N GLY A 134 7.54 -0.54 5.13
CA GLY A 134 8.64 0.03 4.33
C GLY A 134 8.25 1.35 3.73
N GLY A 135 7.40 1.31 2.71
CA GLY A 135 6.89 2.49 2.03
C GLY A 135 5.38 2.58 2.01
N GLY A 136 4.84 3.76 2.34
CA GLY A 136 3.43 4.13 2.14
C GLY A 136 3.34 5.34 1.23
N HIS A 137 3.87 5.22 -0.02
CA HIS A 137 4.10 6.38 -0.87
C HIS A 137 2.91 6.71 -1.77
N SER A 138 2.71 8.00 -2.07
CA SER A 138 1.74 8.47 -3.06
C SER A 138 0.31 8.00 -2.74
N ILE A 139 -0.33 7.23 -3.60
CA ILE A 139 -1.67 6.67 -3.34
C ILE A 139 -1.66 5.59 -2.24
N GLY A 140 -0.50 5.17 -1.76
CA GLY A 140 -0.35 4.39 -0.53
C GLY A 140 -0.74 5.16 0.73
N VAL A 141 -0.71 6.50 0.71
CA VAL A 141 -1.12 7.34 1.84
C VAL A 141 -2.61 7.18 2.15
N PRO A 142 -3.55 7.33 1.21
CA PRO A 142 -4.96 7.01 1.44
C PRO A 142 -5.19 5.58 1.95
N LEU A 143 -4.47 4.60 1.42
CA LEU A 143 -4.57 3.21 1.88
C LEU A 143 -4.14 3.04 3.34
N ALA A 144 -3.07 3.72 3.74
CA ALA A 144 -2.57 3.65 5.12
C ALA A 144 -3.58 4.22 6.14
N VAL A 145 -4.30 5.28 5.78
CA VAL A 145 -5.27 5.94 6.67
C VAL A 145 -6.70 5.38 6.55
N SER A 146 -6.95 4.41 5.67
CA SER A 146 -8.30 3.91 5.39
C SER A 146 -8.85 2.96 6.44
N CYS A 147 -7.98 2.34 7.25
CA CYS A 147 -8.36 1.41 8.29
C CYS A 147 -8.84 2.11 9.57
N LYS A 148 -9.52 1.35 10.46
CA LYS A 148 -10.00 1.90 11.75
C LYS A 148 -8.83 2.33 12.65
N LYS A 149 -7.67 1.70 12.48
CA LYS A 149 -6.43 2.05 13.17
C LYS A 149 -5.26 1.94 12.22
N SER A 150 -4.35 2.91 12.26
CA SER A 150 -3.16 2.94 11.42
C SER A 150 -1.88 2.91 12.24
N PHE A 151 -0.93 2.06 11.83
CA PHE A 151 0.39 1.91 12.43
C PHE A 151 1.49 2.11 11.40
N ILE A 152 2.62 2.62 11.85
CA ILE A 152 3.83 2.74 11.05
C ILE A 152 5.05 2.35 11.89
N VAL A 153 5.98 1.58 11.32
CA VAL A 153 7.25 1.31 12.02
C VAL A 153 8.21 2.51 11.90
N PRO A 154 9.12 2.72 12.87
CA PRO A 154 10.00 3.89 12.88
C PRO A 154 10.85 4.06 11.61
N SER A 155 11.26 2.95 10.98
CA SER A 155 12.11 2.96 9.77
C SER A 155 11.33 3.10 8.46
N ALA A 156 10.00 3.05 8.50
CA ALA A 156 9.18 3.23 7.31
C ALA A 156 9.07 4.70 6.92
N THR A 157 8.76 4.94 5.64
CA THR A 157 8.60 6.29 5.11
C THR A 157 7.31 6.43 4.30
N MET A 158 6.76 7.64 4.30
CA MET A 158 5.61 8.01 3.50
C MET A 158 5.93 9.23 2.65
N THR A 159 5.57 9.19 1.37
CA THR A 159 5.76 10.35 0.48
C THR A 159 4.42 10.94 0.10
N VAL A 160 4.22 12.19 0.47
CA VAL A 160 3.06 13.00 0.11
C VAL A 160 3.45 13.96 -1.01
N HIS A 161 2.77 13.89 -2.15
CA HIS A 161 3.02 14.75 -3.31
C HIS A 161 1.77 14.99 -4.14
N PRO A 162 1.74 16.03 -5.03
CA PRO A 162 0.61 16.28 -5.92
C PRO A 162 0.38 15.13 -6.91
N VAL A 163 -0.84 15.03 -7.42
CA VAL A 163 -1.16 14.10 -8.52
C VAL A 163 -0.28 14.41 -9.73
N ARG A 164 0.28 13.36 -10.33
CA ARG A 164 1.12 13.44 -11.52
C ARG A 164 0.50 12.67 -12.67
N MET A 165 0.71 13.14 -13.89
CA MET A 165 0.35 12.44 -15.11
C MET A 165 1.46 12.58 -16.14
N ASN A 166 1.72 11.49 -16.85
CA ASN A 166 2.51 11.50 -18.07
C ASN A 166 1.56 11.27 -19.27
N GLY A 167 1.62 12.12 -20.27
CA GLY A 167 0.80 11.94 -21.46
C GLY A 167 0.60 13.21 -22.27
N LEU A 168 -0.17 13.08 -23.37
CA LEU A 168 -0.60 14.18 -24.20
C LEU A 168 -1.73 14.96 -23.53
N VAL A 169 -1.56 16.28 -23.40
CA VAL A 169 -2.58 17.18 -22.87
C VAL A 169 -3.37 17.81 -24.02
N LEU A 170 -4.66 17.48 -24.08
CA LEU A 170 -5.62 18.08 -25.03
C LEU A 170 -6.60 18.94 -24.23
N GLY A 171 -6.52 20.26 -24.39
CA GLY A 171 -7.38 21.20 -23.66
C GLY A 171 -6.88 21.48 -22.23
N VAL A 172 -6.01 22.48 -22.12
CA VAL A 172 -5.34 22.85 -20.85
C VAL A 172 -6.32 23.15 -19.70
N PRO A 173 -7.37 23.97 -19.86
CA PRO A 173 -8.28 24.28 -18.75
C PRO A 173 -9.02 23.06 -18.22
N GLN A 174 -9.49 22.18 -19.10
CA GLN A 174 -10.21 20.96 -18.73
C GLN A 174 -9.29 19.98 -17.98
N THR A 175 -8.04 19.84 -18.46
CA THR A 175 -7.03 19.01 -17.82
C THR A 175 -6.68 19.53 -16.43
N LEU A 176 -6.46 20.83 -16.28
CA LEU A 176 -6.18 21.44 -14.97
C LEU A 176 -7.35 21.19 -14.00
N SER A 177 -8.59 21.47 -14.43
CA SER A 177 -9.77 21.24 -13.59
C SER A 177 -9.94 19.76 -13.20
N TYR A 178 -9.59 18.82 -14.07
CA TYR A 178 -9.61 17.40 -13.77
C TYR A 178 -8.60 17.04 -12.68
N PHE A 179 -7.36 17.54 -12.77
CA PHE A 179 -6.34 17.29 -11.78
C PHE A 179 -6.66 17.91 -10.42
N GLU A 180 -7.17 19.13 -10.40
CA GLU A 180 -7.62 19.79 -9.18
C GLU A 180 -8.67 18.94 -8.46
N LYS A 181 -9.68 18.45 -9.19
CA LYS A 181 -10.72 17.57 -8.62
C LYS A 181 -10.14 16.26 -8.10
N MET A 182 -9.22 15.63 -8.85
CA MET A 182 -8.59 14.39 -8.43
C MET A 182 -7.77 14.59 -7.16
N GLN A 183 -6.98 15.66 -7.10
CA GLN A 183 -6.21 16.03 -5.92
C GLN A 183 -7.09 16.33 -4.71
N ASP A 184 -8.19 17.07 -4.89
CA ASP A 184 -9.14 17.35 -3.82
C ASP A 184 -9.83 16.07 -3.30
N ARG A 185 -10.11 15.08 -4.13
CA ARG A 185 -10.61 13.76 -3.71
C ARG A 185 -9.63 13.10 -2.74
N ILE A 186 -8.34 13.05 -3.10
CA ILE A 186 -7.29 12.48 -2.24
C ILE A 186 -7.17 13.26 -0.93
N VAL A 187 -7.10 14.58 -1.00
CA VAL A 187 -6.99 15.44 0.19
C VAL A 187 -8.17 15.22 1.13
N ASN A 188 -9.40 15.24 0.59
CA ASN A 188 -10.60 15.06 1.41
C ASN A 188 -10.66 13.66 2.01
N PHE A 189 -10.29 12.60 1.26
CA PHE A 189 -10.24 11.25 1.79
C PHE A 189 -9.27 11.14 2.95
N VAL A 190 -8.03 11.60 2.79
CA VAL A 190 -7.01 11.52 3.84
C VAL A 190 -7.42 12.29 5.09
N VAL A 191 -7.91 13.52 4.94
CA VAL A 191 -8.34 14.37 6.07
C VAL A 191 -9.55 13.78 6.80
N ASN A 192 -10.45 13.11 6.10
CA ASN A 192 -11.62 12.47 6.71
C ASN A 192 -11.27 11.17 7.46
N ASN A 193 -10.13 10.55 7.15
CA ASN A 193 -9.71 9.26 7.70
C ASN A 193 -8.42 9.36 8.56
N SER A 194 -8.00 10.55 8.94
CA SER A 194 -6.84 10.78 9.82
C SER A 194 -7.04 12.03 10.67
N SER A 195 -6.12 12.30 11.58
CA SER A 195 -6.15 13.50 12.42
C SER A 195 -5.43 14.69 11.81
N ILE A 196 -4.87 14.55 10.61
CA ILE A 196 -4.12 15.63 9.96
C ILE A 196 -5.04 16.78 9.53
N GLU A 197 -4.62 18.02 9.80
CA GLU A 197 -5.35 19.20 9.39
C GLU A 197 -5.19 19.43 7.88
N LYS A 198 -6.28 19.83 7.18
CA LYS A 198 -6.34 19.95 5.72
C LYS A 198 -5.26 20.83 5.12
N ASN A 199 -5.00 22.01 5.75
CA ASN A 199 -3.96 22.91 5.25
C ASN A 199 -2.56 22.35 5.50
N SER A 200 -2.36 21.65 6.62
CA SER A 200 -1.10 20.95 6.90
C SER A 200 -0.82 19.88 5.87
N PHE A 201 -1.80 19.05 5.51
CA PHE A 201 -1.65 18.03 4.47
C PHE A 201 -1.37 18.67 3.10
N LYS A 202 -2.10 19.72 2.72
CA LYS A 202 -1.82 20.47 1.47
C LYS A 202 -0.43 21.10 1.45
N ASN A 203 0.06 21.62 2.57
CA ASN A 203 1.40 22.19 2.69
C ASN A 203 2.48 21.11 2.50
N LEU A 204 2.33 19.93 3.13
CA LEU A 204 3.22 18.79 2.90
C LEU A 204 3.25 18.38 1.42
N MET A 205 2.08 18.32 0.78
CA MET A 205 1.93 17.97 -0.62
C MET A 205 2.63 18.94 -1.56
N MET A 206 2.62 20.23 -1.25
CA MET A 206 3.14 21.32 -2.11
C MET A 206 4.53 21.81 -1.71
N LYS A 207 5.17 21.20 -0.71
CA LYS A 207 6.50 21.60 -0.25
C LYS A 207 7.54 21.40 -1.33
N THR A 208 8.46 22.36 -1.47
CA THR A 208 9.57 22.33 -2.43
C THR A 208 10.90 22.26 -1.69
N GLY A 209 11.92 21.64 -2.30
CA GLY A 209 13.29 21.63 -1.79
C GLY A 209 13.68 20.38 -0.98
N GLU A 210 12.77 19.44 -0.73
CA GLU A 210 13.11 18.16 -0.08
C GLU A 210 13.34 17.03 -1.08
N LEU A 211 12.59 17.00 -2.17
CA LEU A 211 12.78 16.04 -3.24
C LEU A 211 13.58 16.69 -4.38
N VAL A 212 14.70 16.09 -4.73
CA VAL A 212 15.69 16.66 -5.68
C VAL A 212 15.10 16.96 -7.07
N MET A 213 14.00 16.32 -7.46
CA MET A 213 13.39 16.46 -8.78
C MET A 213 11.90 16.75 -8.78
N ASP A 214 11.30 17.05 -7.59
CA ASP A 214 9.86 17.20 -7.53
C ASP A 214 9.36 17.98 -6.29
N VAL A 215 8.04 18.14 -6.25
CA VAL A 215 7.30 18.77 -5.16
C VAL A 215 6.72 17.69 -4.27
N GLY A 216 6.78 17.87 -2.97
CA GLY A 216 6.25 16.94 -1.97
C GLY A 216 7.13 16.83 -0.74
N THR A 217 6.74 15.98 0.18
CA THR A 217 7.44 15.72 1.44
C THR A 217 7.60 14.23 1.65
N VAL A 218 8.76 13.81 2.13
CA VAL A 218 9.00 12.49 2.69
C VAL A 218 8.89 12.59 4.21
N LEU A 219 8.01 11.80 4.81
CA LEU A 219 7.83 11.68 6.25
C LEU A 219 8.42 10.34 6.68
N ASP A 220 9.19 10.32 7.74
CA ASP A 220 9.50 9.08 8.46
C ASP A 220 8.34 8.68 9.39
N GLY A 221 8.50 7.57 10.12
CA GLY A 221 7.44 7.08 10.98
C GLY A 221 7.02 8.06 12.07
N GLU A 222 7.99 8.73 12.70
CA GLU A 222 7.73 9.73 13.75
C GLU A 222 7.04 10.97 13.18
N ASP A 223 7.50 11.47 12.05
CA ASP A 223 6.90 12.62 11.36
C ASP A 223 5.46 12.35 10.93
N ALA A 224 5.19 11.13 10.43
CA ALA A 224 3.85 10.72 10.00
C ALA A 224 2.85 10.68 11.18
N VAL A 225 3.29 10.26 12.36
CA VAL A 225 2.47 10.28 13.58
C VAL A 225 2.34 11.70 14.13
N ASN A 226 3.44 12.44 14.23
CA ASN A 226 3.45 13.77 14.79
C ASN A 226 2.57 14.78 14.01
N CYS A 227 2.47 14.62 12.69
CA CYS A 227 1.58 15.45 11.87
C CYS A 227 0.12 14.98 11.87
N GLY A 228 -0.20 13.87 12.52
CA GLY A 228 -1.54 13.31 12.60
C GLY A 228 -1.98 12.54 11.36
N LEU A 229 -1.03 12.14 10.48
CA LEU A 229 -1.34 11.35 9.31
C LEU A 229 -1.58 9.88 9.68
N ILE A 230 -0.73 9.32 10.54
CA ILE A 230 -0.83 7.95 11.08
C ILE A 230 -1.12 8.04 12.59
N ASP A 231 -1.88 7.08 13.12
CA ASP A 231 -2.31 7.13 14.52
C ASP A 231 -1.17 6.84 15.50
N GLU A 232 -0.36 5.79 15.24
CA GLU A 232 0.66 5.35 16.18
C GLU A 232 1.90 4.77 15.52
N LEU A 233 3.06 4.96 16.19
CA LEU A 233 4.22 4.14 15.94
C LEU A 233 3.97 2.75 16.52
N GLY A 234 4.11 1.71 15.69
CA GLY A 234 3.90 0.34 16.14
C GLY A 234 4.33 -0.67 15.10
N GLY A 235 4.47 -1.92 15.52
CA GLY A 235 4.82 -3.05 14.69
C GLY A 235 3.67 -4.04 14.54
N LEU A 236 4.03 -5.26 14.14
CA LEU A 236 3.04 -6.33 13.90
C LEU A 236 2.24 -6.66 15.16
N SER A 237 2.90 -6.76 16.32
CA SER A 237 2.20 -7.11 17.57
C SER A 237 1.17 -6.06 17.95
N ASP A 238 1.52 -4.76 17.83
CA ASP A 238 0.61 -3.66 18.16
C ASP A 238 -0.63 -3.67 17.26
N ALA A 239 -0.44 -3.95 15.98
CA ALA A 239 -1.54 -4.04 15.01
C ALA A 239 -2.43 -5.27 15.23
N LEU A 240 -1.87 -6.41 15.63
CA LEU A 240 -2.62 -7.62 15.96
C LEU A 240 -3.37 -7.47 17.30
N ASP A 241 -2.71 -6.89 18.32
CA ASP A 241 -3.32 -6.64 19.62
C ASP A 241 -4.52 -5.65 19.55
N PHE A 242 -4.53 -4.77 18.54
CA PHE A 242 -5.69 -3.91 18.26
C PHE A 242 -6.86 -4.69 17.67
N LEU A 243 -6.60 -5.77 16.92
CA LEU A 243 -7.61 -6.58 16.25
C LEU A 243 -8.16 -7.72 17.13
N ASP A 244 -7.41 -8.14 18.16
CA ASP A 244 -7.81 -9.11 19.18
C ASP A 244 -8.80 -8.48 20.18
#